data_76c89353ed6e92b7e44f5aedccdeb81e
#
_entry.id   76c89353ed6e92b7e44f5aedccdeb81e
#
_cell.length_a   1.000
_cell.length_b   1.000
_cell.length_c   1.000
_cell.angle_alpha   90.00
_cell.angle_beta   90.00
_cell.angle_gamma   90.00
#
_symmetry.space_group_name_H-M   'P 1'
#
loop_
_entity.id
_entity.type
_entity.pdbx_description
1 polymer ?
#
loop_
_entity_poly.entity_id
_entity_poly.type
_entity_poly.pdbx_seq_one_letter_code
_entity_poly.pdbx_strand_id
1 'polypeptide(L)'
;VDVGLKSEGLVHKSEFDNWDAIKPGDEIEVLLEEFDDGSGVIKLSKRKADRIRGWERVLETKNEGDIVEGRGVRKIKGGLLVDIGVPVFLPASQIDVRRPGDVGEFIGKIIRAESLKIDEERRNIVISRRRVLERERSEAKDKILSSLEEGGLIKGVVTNIADFGA
;
A
#
# COMPACT_ATOMS: atom_id res chain seq x y z
N VAL A 1 -14.25 27.56 1.17
CA VAL A 1 -15.02 26.59 0.39
C VAL A 1 -16.48 26.71 0.79
N ASP A 2 -17.34 26.92 -0.19
CA ASP A 2 -18.79 26.93 0.02
C ASP A 2 -19.29 25.48 0.08
N VAL A 3 -19.96 25.13 1.15
CA VAL A 3 -20.54 23.80 1.39
C VAL A 3 -22.08 23.80 1.38
N GLY A 4 -22.69 24.89 0.87
CA GLY A 4 -24.13 25.08 0.84
C GLY A 4 -24.76 25.42 2.21
N LEU A 5 -23.95 25.81 3.17
CA LEU A 5 -24.35 26.26 4.49
C LEU A 5 -24.28 27.79 4.58
N LYS A 6 -24.83 28.37 5.66
CA LYS A 6 -24.82 29.83 5.86
C LYS A 6 -23.41 30.46 6.03
N SER A 7 -22.39 29.62 6.26
CA SER A 7 -21.02 30.06 6.46
C SER A 7 -20.07 29.27 5.55
N GLU A 8 -19.02 29.94 5.08
CA GLU A 8 -17.95 29.31 4.31
C GLU A 8 -17.03 28.52 5.24
N GLY A 9 -16.58 27.35 4.77
CA GLY A 9 -15.63 26.53 5.49
C GLY A 9 -14.19 26.80 5.05
N LEU A 10 -13.26 26.69 5.97
CA LEU A 10 -11.83 26.83 5.71
C LEU A 10 -11.17 25.46 5.63
N VAL A 11 -10.40 25.25 4.54
CA VAL A 11 -9.50 24.11 4.39
C VAL A 11 -8.07 24.64 4.40
N HIS A 12 -7.21 24.06 5.23
CA HIS A 12 -5.83 24.52 5.33
C HIS A 12 -5.05 24.18 4.05
N LYS A 13 -4.19 25.12 3.60
CA LYS A 13 -3.38 24.94 2.38
C LYS A 13 -2.55 23.67 2.36
N SER A 14 -2.04 23.22 3.52
CA SER A 14 -1.23 22.01 3.67
C SER A 14 -1.99 20.70 3.42
N GLU A 15 -3.32 20.74 3.27
CA GLU A 15 -4.14 19.56 2.99
C GLU A 15 -4.26 19.25 1.51
N PHE A 16 -3.76 20.12 0.66
CA PHE A 16 -3.73 19.96 -0.77
C PHE A 16 -2.34 19.49 -1.22
N ASP A 17 -2.27 18.42 -1.99
CA ASP A 17 -1.01 17.95 -2.57
C ASP A 17 -0.53 18.88 -3.68
N ASN A 18 -1.45 19.52 -4.39
CA ASN A 18 -1.14 20.43 -5.49
C ASN A 18 -2.03 21.69 -5.40
N TRP A 19 -1.65 22.61 -4.50
CA TRP A 19 -2.37 23.85 -4.28
C TRP A 19 -2.47 24.74 -5.53
N ASP A 20 -1.40 24.77 -6.34
CA ASP A 20 -1.31 25.66 -7.51
C ASP A 20 -2.23 25.21 -8.66
N ALA A 21 -2.74 23.99 -8.61
CA ALA A 21 -3.68 23.47 -9.61
C ALA A 21 -5.14 23.83 -9.33
N ILE A 22 -5.46 24.30 -8.11
CA ILE A 22 -6.84 24.57 -7.70
C ILE A 22 -7.24 25.98 -8.11
N LYS A 23 -8.38 26.06 -8.78
CA LYS A 23 -8.96 27.32 -9.26
C LYS A 23 -10.27 27.60 -8.55
N PRO A 24 -10.63 28.89 -8.38
CA PRO A 24 -11.97 29.26 -7.96
C PRO A 24 -13.02 28.69 -8.92
N GLY A 25 -14.00 27.96 -8.39
CA GLY A 25 -15.02 27.24 -9.14
C GLY A 25 -14.81 25.74 -9.28
N ASP A 26 -13.66 25.21 -8.85
CA ASP A 26 -13.42 23.77 -8.81
C ASP A 26 -14.23 23.12 -7.67
N GLU A 27 -14.86 22.01 -7.94
CA GLU A 27 -15.56 21.20 -6.96
C GLU A 27 -14.55 20.31 -6.21
N ILE A 28 -14.52 20.42 -4.90
CA ILE A 28 -13.68 19.60 -4.03
C ILE A 28 -14.50 18.91 -2.96
N GLU A 29 -14.14 17.67 -2.68
CA GLU A 29 -14.76 16.92 -1.59
C GLU A 29 -14.01 17.16 -0.31
N VAL A 30 -14.75 17.47 0.74
CA VAL A 30 -14.23 17.80 2.05
C VAL A 30 -15.04 17.14 3.15
N LEU A 31 -14.37 16.72 4.22
CA LEU A 31 -15.02 16.20 5.41
C LEU A 31 -15.28 17.36 6.38
N LEU A 32 -16.49 17.44 6.87
CA LEU A 32 -16.86 18.33 7.96
C LEU A 32 -16.31 17.77 9.28
N GLU A 33 -15.35 18.44 9.89
CA GLU A 33 -14.73 18.00 11.15
C GLU A 33 -15.46 18.53 12.38
N GLU A 34 -15.72 19.81 12.39
CA GLU A 34 -16.25 20.49 13.56
C GLU A 34 -17.16 21.63 13.15
N PHE A 35 -18.32 21.69 13.79
CA PHE A 35 -19.21 22.84 13.77
C PHE A 35 -18.88 23.68 15.00
N ASP A 36 -18.34 24.85 14.82
CA ASP A 36 -18.13 25.77 15.93
C ASP A 36 -19.42 26.56 16.22
N ASP A 37 -20.03 26.29 17.37
CA ASP A 37 -21.28 26.93 17.81
C ASP A 37 -21.13 28.40 18.17
N GLY A 38 -19.92 28.95 18.13
CA GLY A 38 -19.65 30.31 18.62
C GLY A 38 -19.06 31.30 17.63
N SER A 39 -18.19 30.86 16.73
CA SER A 39 -17.47 31.73 15.79
C SER A 39 -17.94 31.66 14.34
N GLY A 40 -18.82 30.71 14.03
CA GLY A 40 -19.33 30.51 12.68
C GLY A 40 -18.29 29.93 11.69
N VAL A 41 -17.13 29.51 12.19
CA VAL A 41 -16.08 28.92 11.34
C VAL A 41 -16.27 27.42 11.29
N ILE A 42 -16.46 26.90 10.08
CA ILE A 42 -16.58 25.46 9.82
C ILE A 42 -15.20 24.92 9.48
N LYS A 43 -14.72 23.96 10.26
CA LYS A 43 -13.49 23.23 9.94
C LYS A 43 -13.77 22.14 8.96
N LEU A 44 -13.08 22.20 7.82
CA LEU A 44 -13.16 21.21 6.75
C LEU A 44 -11.80 20.54 6.57
N SER A 45 -11.79 19.24 6.30
CA SER A 45 -10.57 18.50 5.96
C SER A 45 -10.74 17.77 4.63
N LYS A 46 -9.89 18.15 3.67
CA LYS A 46 -9.78 17.46 2.38
C LYS A 46 -9.03 16.15 2.53
N ARG A 47 -7.93 16.14 3.25
CA ARG A 47 -7.10 14.95 3.46
C ARG A 47 -7.87 13.80 4.12
N LYS A 48 -8.76 14.12 5.06
CA LYS A 48 -9.61 13.09 5.68
C LYS A 48 -10.68 12.58 4.71
N ALA A 49 -11.27 13.46 3.90
CA ALA A 49 -12.21 13.07 2.85
C ALA A 49 -11.54 12.14 1.82
N ASP A 50 -10.37 12.53 1.29
CA ASP A 50 -9.59 11.72 0.34
C ASP A 50 -9.21 10.35 0.92
N ARG A 51 -8.90 10.28 2.23
CA ARG A 51 -8.60 9.02 2.91
C ARG A 51 -9.83 8.12 3.00
N ILE A 52 -11.01 8.66 3.31
CA ILE A 52 -12.26 7.90 3.37
C ILE A 52 -12.61 7.36 1.98
N ARG A 53 -12.55 8.21 0.96
CA ARG A 53 -12.79 7.82 -0.43
C ARG A 53 -11.78 6.79 -0.95
N GLY A 54 -10.51 6.99 -0.62
CA GLY A 54 -9.47 6.01 -0.95
C GLY A 54 -9.76 4.65 -0.32
N TRP A 55 -10.22 4.67 0.93
CA TRP A 55 -10.61 3.46 1.65
C TRP A 55 -11.81 2.75 1.01
N GLU A 56 -12.90 3.48 0.72
CA GLU A 56 -14.08 2.94 0.05
C GLU A 56 -13.72 2.31 -1.30
N ARG A 57 -12.91 3.01 -2.11
CA ARG A 57 -12.42 2.50 -3.40
C ARG A 57 -11.60 1.22 -3.26
N VAL A 58 -10.78 1.11 -2.23
CA VAL A 58 -10.00 -0.11 -1.99
C VAL A 58 -10.92 -1.26 -1.58
N LEU A 59 -11.91 -1.03 -0.74
CA LEU A 59 -12.90 -2.05 -0.37
C LEU A 59 -13.74 -2.53 -1.56
N GLU A 60 -14.11 -1.64 -2.45
CA GLU A 60 -14.88 -1.98 -3.66
C GLU A 60 -14.06 -2.76 -4.70
N THR A 61 -12.77 -2.46 -4.81
CA THR A 61 -11.92 -2.97 -5.89
C THR A 61 -10.97 -4.07 -5.48
N LYS A 62 -10.71 -4.26 -4.17
CA LYS A 62 -9.72 -5.20 -3.65
C LYS A 62 -10.32 -6.11 -2.59
N ASN A 63 -10.03 -7.39 -2.74
CA ASN A 63 -10.41 -8.42 -1.78
C ASN A 63 -9.16 -8.98 -1.08
N GLU A 64 -9.39 -9.74 -0.02
CA GLU A 64 -8.31 -10.52 0.60
C GLU A 64 -7.76 -11.53 -0.43
N GLY A 65 -6.44 -11.57 -0.55
CA GLY A 65 -5.75 -12.37 -1.55
C GLY A 65 -5.39 -11.65 -2.86
N ASP A 66 -5.89 -10.43 -3.08
CA ASP A 66 -5.55 -9.66 -4.27
C ASP A 66 -4.15 -9.06 -4.19
N ILE A 67 -3.50 -8.96 -5.35
CA ILE A 67 -2.21 -8.28 -5.46
C ILE A 67 -2.45 -6.78 -5.55
N VAL A 68 -1.79 -6.05 -4.66
CA VAL A 68 -1.78 -4.59 -4.61
C VAL A 68 -0.38 -4.07 -4.86
N GLU A 69 -0.28 -2.92 -5.51
CA GLU A 69 0.97 -2.21 -5.71
C GLU A 69 0.92 -0.89 -4.96
N GLY A 70 1.98 -0.61 -4.22
CA GLY A 70 2.06 0.62 -3.45
C GLY A 70 3.49 1.08 -3.24
N ARG A 71 3.64 2.32 -2.82
CA ARG A 71 4.92 2.93 -2.55
C ARG A 71 5.25 2.88 -1.07
N GLY A 72 6.44 2.41 -0.70
CA GLY A 72 6.93 2.50 0.67
C GLY A 72 7.09 3.95 1.11
N VAL A 73 6.37 4.35 2.16
CA VAL A 73 6.34 5.74 2.65
C VAL A 73 7.31 5.94 3.79
N ARG A 74 7.20 5.14 4.83
CA ARG A 74 8.05 5.26 6.02
C ARG A 74 8.14 3.97 6.81
N LYS A 75 9.25 3.81 7.51
CA LYS A 75 9.43 2.74 8.49
C LYS A 75 8.63 3.06 9.76
N ILE A 76 7.93 2.06 10.27
CA ILE A 76 7.20 2.12 11.54
C ILE A 76 7.61 0.94 12.43
N LYS A 77 7.18 0.95 13.70
CA LYS A 77 7.47 -0.13 14.62
C LYS A 77 6.89 -1.46 14.11
N GLY A 78 7.77 -2.38 13.75
CA GLY A 78 7.38 -3.72 13.27
C GLY A 78 7.23 -3.87 11.76
N GLY A 79 7.45 -2.84 10.95
CA GLY A 79 7.33 -2.95 9.50
C GLY A 79 7.44 -1.64 8.72
N LEU A 80 6.79 -1.61 7.59
CA LEU A 80 6.76 -0.49 6.65
C LEU A 80 5.32 -0.03 6.43
N LEU A 81 5.12 1.27 6.36
CA LEU A 81 3.89 1.85 5.86
C LEU A 81 4.01 1.99 4.35
N VAL A 82 3.06 1.41 3.64
CA VAL A 82 2.98 1.44 2.17
C VAL A 82 1.70 2.20 1.79
N ASP A 83 1.79 3.02 0.76
CA ASP A 83 0.65 3.77 0.23
C ASP A 83 0.18 3.12 -1.09
N ILE A 84 -1.06 2.67 -1.09
CA ILE A 84 -1.77 2.11 -2.25
C ILE A 84 -2.95 3.00 -2.68
N GLY A 85 -2.95 4.28 -2.26
CA GLY A 85 -4.09 5.20 -2.25
C GLY A 85 -4.68 5.35 -0.85
N VAL A 86 -4.40 4.37 0.01
CA VAL A 86 -4.59 4.41 1.45
C VAL A 86 -3.35 3.85 2.13
N PRO A 87 -3.02 4.30 3.35
CA PRO A 87 -1.90 3.76 4.09
C PRO A 87 -2.19 2.34 4.58
N VAL A 88 -1.36 1.38 4.17
CA VAL A 88 -1.46 -0.03 4.56
C VAL A 88 -0.20 -0.49 5.28
N PHE A 89 -0.34 -1.51 6.13
CA PHE A 89 0.75 -2.04 6.92
C PHE A 89 1.40 -3.27 6.27
N LEU A 90 2.71 -3.21 6.08
CA LEU A 90 3.53 -4.31 5.65
C LEU A 90 4.46 -4.74 6.82
N PRO A 91 4.16 -5.84 7.52
CA PRO A 91 5.01 -6.34 8.59
C PRO A 91 6.42 -6.67 8.10
N ALA A 92 7.44 -6.43 8.91
CA ALA A 92 8.83 -6.72 8.56
C ALA A 92 9.05 -8.20 8.18
N SER A 93 8.35 -9.12 8.83
CA SER A 93 8.38 -10.56 8.52
C SER A 93 7.75 -10.92 7.17
N GLN A 94 6.96 -10.03 6.58
CA GLN A 94 6.24 -10.21 5.33
C GLN A 94 6.85 -9.45 4.14
N ILE A 95 7.97 -8.75 4.37
CA ILE A 95 8.65 -7.98 3.32
C ILE A 95 9.40 -8.90 2.37
N ASP A 96 10.09 -9.91 2.90
CA ASP A 96 10.89 -10.83 2.09
C ASP A 96 10.81 -12.27 2.64
N VAL A 97 11.17 -13.25 1.80
CA VAL A 97 11.31 -14.67 2.17
C VAL A 97 12.50 -14.87 3.11
N ARG A 98 13.57 -14.11 2.89
CA ARG A 98 14.71 -14.03 3.82
C ARG A 98 14.51 -12.86 4.77
N ARG A 99 15.16 -12.89 5.94
CA ARG A 99 15.10 -11.75 6.87
C ARG A 99 15.61 -10.51 6.15
N PRO A 100 14.79 -9.46 6.01
CA PRO A 100 15.25 -8.22 5.41
C PRO A 100 16.35 -7.61 6.28
N GLY A 101 17.42 -7.15 5.67
CA GLY A 101 18.50 -6.46 6.37
C GLY A 101 17.99 -5.15 6.97
N ASP A 102 17.58 -4.22 6.14
CA ASP A 102 16.94 -2.98 6.57
C ASP A 102 15.62 -2.75 5.81
N VAL A 103 14.55 -2.61 6.59
CA VAL A 103 13.20 -2.25 6.08
C VAL A 103 13.20 -0.89 5.39
N GLY A 104 14.14 -0.01 5.78
CA GLY A 104 14.28 1.33 5.20
C GLY A 104 14.63 1.35 3.71
N GLU A 105 15.28 0.33 3.20
CA GLU A 105 15.62 0.22 1.77
C GLU A 105 14.40 0.19 0.83
N PHE A 106 13.25 -0.14 1.36
CA PHE A 106 11.98 -0.19 0.62
C PHE A 106 11.24 1.14 0.59
N ILE A 107 11.72 2.16 1.31
CA ILE A 107 11.14 3.51 1.27
C ILE A 107 11.36 4.11 -0.12
N GLY A 108 10.29 4.65 -0.69
CA GLY A 108 10.29 5.23 -2.03
C GLY A 108 10.18 4.22 -3.18
N LYS A 109 10.34 2.92 -2.92
CA LYS A 109 10.20 1.87 -3.93
C LYS A 109 8.75 1.43 -4.07
N ILE A 110 8.39 1.01 -5.28
CA ILE A 110 7.11 0.35 -5.54
C ILE A 110 7.21 -1.09 -5.07
N ILE A 111 6.24 -1.51 -4.26
CA ILE A 111 6.16 -2.84 -3.66
C ILE A 111 4.89 -3.51 -4.15
N ARG A 112 5.04 -4.70 -4.72
CA ARG A 112 3.93 -5.59 -5.04
C ARG A 112 3.71 -6.52 -3.86
N ALA A 113 2.50 -6.57 -3.34
CA ALA A 113 2.17 -7.39 -2.18
C ALA A 113 0.75 -7.94 -2.30
N GLU A 114 0.47 -9.04 -1.64
CA GLU A 114 -0.86 -9.64 -1.54
C GLU A 114 -1.55 -9.11 -0.27
N SER A 115 -2.82 -8.75 -0.37
CA SER A 115 -3.61 -8.35 0.81
C SER A 115 -3.90 -9.59 1.65
N LEU A 116 -3.43 -9.60 2.92
CA LEU A 116 -3.66 -10.72 3.83
C LEU A 116 -4.95 -10.58 4.60
N LYS A 117 -5.22 -9.38 5.08
CA LYS A 117 -6.38 -9.08 5.90
C LYS A 117 -6.81 -7.63 5.70
N ILE A 118 -8.10 -7.45 5.53
CA ILE A 118 -8.75 -6.15 5.46
C ILE A 118 -9.61 -6.00 6.71
N ASP A 119 -9.25 -5.05 7.58
CA ASP A 119 -9.97 -4.73 8.80
C ASP A 119 -10.74 -3.43 8.58
N GLU A 120 -12.02 -3.55 8.29
CA GLU A 120 -12.91 -2.42 7.97
C GLU A 120 -13.14 -1.52 9.18
N GLU A 121 -13.29 -2.10 10.37
CA GLU A 121 -13.56 -1.33 11.60
C GLU A 121 -12.37 -0.44 11.97
N ARG A 122 -11.17 -0.98 11.87
CA ARG A 122 -9.93 -0.26 12.19
C ARG A 122 -9.35 0.50 11.01
N ARG A 123 -9.95 0.37 9.83
CA ARG A 123 -9.46 0.92 8.56
C ARG A 123 -7.99 0.60 8.36
N ASN A 124 -7.65 -0.69 8.51
CA ASN A 124 -6.29 -1.18 8.41
C ASN A 124 -6.22 -2.38 7.46
N ILE A 125 -5.26 -2.34 6.55
CA ILE A 125 -4.97 -3.44 5.63
C ILE A 125 -3.58 -3.95 5.95
N VAL A 126 -3.46 -5.27 6.08
CA VAL A 126 -2.18 -5.95 6.22
C VAL A 126 -1.84 -6.61 4.91
N ILE A 127 -0.66 -6.31 4.38
CA ILE A 127 -0.17 -6.84 3.11
C ILE A 127 1.08 -7.69 3.29
N SER A 128 1.35 -8.59 2.34
CA SER A 128 2.51 -9.47 2.32
C SER A 128 3.17 -9.50 0.95
N ARG A 129 4.39 -9.03 0.85
CA ARG A 129 5.24 -9.21 -0.33
C ARG A 129 5.80 -10.63 -0.39
N ARG A 130 6.07 -11.23 0.77
CA ARG A 130 6.57 -12.59 0.88
C ARG A 130 5.70 -13.59 0.14
N ARG A 131 4.37 -13.50 0.24
CA ARG A 131 3.43 -14.38 -0.45
C ARG A 131 3.53 -14.28 -1.97
N VAL A 132 3.68 -13.06 -2.50
CA VAL A 132 3.89 -12.86 -3.94
C VAL A 132 5.19 -13.52 -4.40
N LEU A 133 6.28 -13.31 -3.66
CA LEU A 133 7.57 -13.92 -3.98
C LEU A 133 7.57 -15.45 -3.88
N GLU A 134 6.87 -16.02 -2.91
CA GLU A 134 6.71 -17.46 -2.75
C GLU A 134 5.90 -18.05 -3.92
N ARG A 135 4.82 -17.38 -4.35
CA ARG A 135 4.03 -17.76 -5.52
C ARG A 135 4.86 -17.72 -6.80
N GLU A 136 5.55 -16.61 -7.06
CA GLU A 136 6.43 -16.47 -8.24
C GLU A 136 7.51 -17.57 -8.28
N ARG A 137 8.10 -17.92 -7.11
CA ARG A 137 9.06 -19.01 -7.02
C ARG A 137 8.45 -20.39 -7.31
N SER A 138 7.25 -20.64 -6.79
CA SER A 138 6.54 -21.89 -7.04
C SER A 138 6.22 -22.04 -8.53
N GLU A 139 5.65 -21.00 -9.13
CA GLU A 139 5.34 -20.98 -10.56
C GLU A 139 6.59 -21.16 -11.44
N ALA A 140 7.69 -20.50 -11.09
CA ALA A 140 8.96 -20.67 -11.80
C ALA A 140 9.50 -22.10 -11.66
N LYS A 141 9.41 -22.67 -10.45
CA LYS A 141 9.79 -24.07 -10.20
C LYS A 141 8.94 -25.04 -11.02
N ASP A 142 7.63 -24.86 -11.01
CA ASP A 142 6.70 -25.72 -11.74
C ASP A 142 6.90 -25.64 -13.26
N LYS A 143 7.18 -24.44 -13.78
CA LYS A 143 7.56 -24.24 -15.19
C LYS A 143 8.85 -24.98 -15.54
N ILE A 144 9.87 -24.89 -14.70
CA ILE A 144 11.13 -25.62 -14.89
C ILE A 144 10.86 -27.11 -14.84
N LEU A 145 10.15 -27.61 -13.82
CA LEU A 145 9.85 -29.03 -13.68
C LEU A 145 9.05 -29.58 -14.87
N SER A 146 8.09 -28.83 -15.39
CA SER A 146 7.31 -29.24 -16.57
C SER A 146 8.10 -29.20 -17.88
N SER A 147 9.22 -28.47 -17.92
CA SER A 147 10.13 -28.42 -19.08
C SER A 147 11.28 -29.42 -18.98
N LEU A 148 11.39 -30.13 -17.85
CA LEU A 148 12.43 -31.14 -17.64
C LEU A 148 11.93 -32.49 -18.13
N GLU A 149 12.64 -33.08 -19.08
CA GLU A 149 12.48 -34.45 -19.51
C GLU A 149 13.59 -35.32 -18.92
N GLU A 150 13.28 -36.55 -18.50
CA GLU A 150 14.29 -37.48 -18.04
C GLU A 150 15.29 -37.76 -19.17
N GLY A 151 16.58 -37.59 -18.87
CA GLY A 151 17.67 -37.72 -19.86
C GLY A 151 18.05 -36.43 -20.59
N GLY A 152 17.39 -35.33 -20.31
CA GLY A 152 17.71 -34.01 -20.86
C GLY A 152 18.99 -33.38 -20.26
N LEU A 153 19.73 -32.63 -21.08
CA LEU A 153 20.89 -31.90 -20.66
C LEU A 153 20.50 -30.55 -20.08
N ILE A 154 20.86 -30.27 -18.81
CA ILE A 154 20.56 -29.03 -18.11
C ILE A 154 21.84 -28.33 -17.71
N LYS A 155 21.87 -26.99 -17.89
CA LYS A 155 22.96 -26.15 -17.38
C LYS A 155 22.65 -25.76 -15.94
N GLY A 156 23.53 -26.10 -15.00
CA GLY A 156 23.46 -25.70 -13.60
C GLY A 156 24.64 -24.87 -13.19
N VAL A 157 24.45 -24.02 -12.17
CA VAL A 157 25.54 -23.30 -11.49
C VAL A 157 25.79 -23.98 -10.15
N VAL A 158 27.02 -24.40 -9.92
CA VAL A 158 27.42 -24.97 -8.64
C VAL A 158 27.38 -23.88 -7.57
N THR A 159 26.55 -24.05 -6.57
CA THR A 159 26.36 -23.09 -5.48
C THR A 159 27.14 -23.46 -4.23
N ASN A 160 27.39 -24.74 -4.03
CA ASN A 160 28.16 -25.26 -2.91
C ASN A 160 28.79 -26.60 -3.26
N ILE A 161 29.95 -26.89 -2.71
CA ILE A 161 30.66 -28.16 -2.85
C ILE A 161 30.79 -28.76 -1.45
N ALA A 162 30.32 -29.98 -1.28
CA ALA A 162 30.48 -30.76 -0.06
C ALA A 162 31.33 -32.02 -0.36
N ASP A 163 31.81 -32.69 0.67
CA ASP A 163 32.69 -33.87 0.53
C ASP A 163 32.04 -35.04 -0.22
N PHE A 164 30.70 -35.02 -0.36
CA PHE A 164 29.90 -36.05 -1.02
C PHE A 164 29.29 -35.60 -2.36
N GLY A 165 29.59 -34.40 -2.83
CA GLY A 165 29.09 -33.89 -4.12
C GLY A 165 28.91 -32.37 -4.17
N ALA A 166 28.38 -31.88 -5.33
CA ALA A 166 28.11 -30.47 -5.61
C ALA A 166 26.59 -30.24 -5.80
#